data_ed894b0d402fb1bed23aeb084b7e8059
#
_entry.id   ed894b0d402fb1bed23aeb084b7e8059
#
_cell.length_a   1.000
_cell.length_b   1.000
_cell.length_c   1.000
_cell.angle_alpha   90.00
_cell.angle_beta   90.00
_cell.angle_gamma   90.00
#
_symmetry.space_group_name_H-M   'P 1'
#
loop_
_entity.id
_entity.type
_entity.pdbx_description
1 polymer ?
#
loop_
_entity_poly.entity_id
_entity_poly.type
_entity_poly.pdbx_seq_one_letter_code
_entity_poly.pdbx_strand_id
1 'polypeptide(L)'
;VLADCARQYDCRFSAECVAPTMVSDGLMHYQKVDLPMGEFWLNSPTHDKPNDMLDAISGAHIYGKNIIQAEGFTEIRGVWDEDPAMLKPLLDRNYALGINKLFFHVYTHNPWMNHRPGMTLDGIGLFFQRDQTWWEEGKSFVDYITRCQTLLQYGHPVADIAVFTGEEMPRRSILPERLVSMLPGIYGAERVESERIRLANEGQPTRVRPVGVTHSANMADPE
;
A
#
# COMPACT_ATOMS: atom_id res chain seq x y z
N VAL A 1 11.33 -13.53 -17.83
CA VAL A 1 10.89 -14.93 -17.70
C VAL A 1 9.44 -15.00 -17.25
N LEU A 2 9.05 -14.50 -16.05
CA LEU A 2 7.65 -14.61 -15.56
C LEU A 2 6.66 -13.88 -16.47
N ALA A 3 6.95 -12.64 -16.84
CA ALA A 3 6.10 -11.87 -17.76
C ALA A 3 6.02 -12.52 -19.15
N ASP A 4 7.11 -13.12 -19.64
CA ASP A 4 7.10 -13.81 -20.93
C ASP A 4 6.27 -15.10 -20.88
N CYS A 5 6.35 -15.80 -19.75
CA CYS A 5 5.51 -16.96 -19.50
C CYS A 5 4.02 -16.57 -19.46
N ALA A 6 3.67 -15.51 -18.72
CA ALA A 6 2.29 -15.03 -18.66
C ALA A 6 1.71 -14.69 -20.04
N ARG A 7 2.49 -14.02 -20.88
CA ARG A 7 2.06 -13.67 -22.25
C ARG A 7 1.81 -14.87 -23.16
N GLN A 8 2.49 -16.00 -22.92
CA GLN A 8 2.22 -17.23 -23.68
C GLN A 8 0.82 -17.78 -23.46
N TYR A 9 0.20 -17.41 -22.33
CA TYR A 9 -1.16 -17.81 -21.95
C TYR A 9 -2.16 -16.66 -22.03
N ASP A 10 -1.84 -15.59 -22.76
CA ASP A 10 -2.65 -14.38 -22.85
C ASP A 10 -2.98 -13.76 -21.47
N CYS A 11 -2.02 -13.88 -20.55
CA CYS A 11 -2.10 -13.33 -19.21
C CYS A 11 -1.18 -12.12 -19.04
N ARG A 12 -1.56 -11.22 -18.16
CA ARG A 12 -0.71 -10.11 -17.70
C ARG A 12 -0.05 -10.45 -16.36
N PHE A 13 1.20 -10.04 -16.23
CA PHE A 13 1.96 -10.24 -15.01
C PHE A 13 1.83 -9.01 -14.10
N SER A 14 1.32 -9.24 -12.89
CA SER A 14 1.26 -8.26 -11.82
C SER A 14 2.28 -8.57 -10.75
N ALA A 15 2.93 -7.57 -10.20
CA ALA A 15 3.81 -7.74 -9.05
C ALA A 15 3.93 -6.47 -8.23
N GLU A 16 4.17 -6.66 -6.96
CA GLU A 16 4.48 -5.63 -5.98
C GLU A 16 5.97 -5.46 -5.75
N CYS A 17 6.34 -4.27 -5.31
CA CYS A 17 7.63 -3.98 -4.71
C CYS A 17 7.34 -3.17 -3.45
N VAL A 18 7.29 -3.86 -2.32
CA VAL A 18 6.94 -3.25 -1.04
C VAL A 18 8.15 -2.57 -0.44
N ALA A 19 8.05 -1.28 -0.27
CA ALA A 19 9.07 -0.51 0.41
C ALA A 19 8.74 -0.40 1.91
N PRO A 20 9.71 -0.49 2.79
CA PRO A 20 11.16 -0.61 2.62
C PRO A 20 11.67 -2.04 2.67
N THR A 21 10.81 -3.03 2.61
CA THR A 21 11.19 -4.44 2.77
C THR A 21 11.98 -5.01 1.61
N MET A 22 11.75 -4.48 0.41
CA MET A 22 12.47 -4.90 -0.78
C MET A 22 13.68 -4.00 -1.00
N VAL A 23 14.86 -4.55 -0.78
CA VAL A 23 16.13 -3.92 -1.17
C VAL A 23 16.32 -4.11 -2.67
N SER A 24 15.55 -3.39 -3.46
CA SER A 24 15.59 -3.47 -4.91
C SER A 24 15.34 -2.10 -5.55
N ASP A 25 15.66 -2.01 -6.82
CA ASP A 25 15.27 -0.87 -7.64
C ASP A 25 13.80 -1.01 -8.02
N GLY A 26 12.93 -0.25 -7.35
CA GLY A 26 11.49 -0.27 -7.59
C GLY A 26 11.14 0.09 -9.04
N LEU A 27 11.81 1.07 -9.64
CA LEU A 27 11.55 1.45 -11.03
C LEU A 27 11.93 0.32 -12.00
N MET A 28 13.08 -0.33 -11.80
CA MET A 28 13.48 -1.47 -12.62
C MET A 28 12.54 -2.66 -12.42
N HIS A 29 12.06 -2.90 -11.19
CA HIS A 29 11.06 -3.91 -10.90
C HIS A 29 9.78 -3.64 -11.72
N TYR A 30 9.24 -2.43 -11.63
CA TYR A 30 8.03 -2.07 -12.34
C TYR A 30 8.18 -1.98 -13.85
N GLN A 31 9.40 -1.82 -14.37
CA GLN A 31 9.66 -1.98 -15.80
C GLN A 31 9.28 -3.38 -16.30
N LYS A 32 9.52 -4.40 -15.49
CA LYS A 32 9.40 -5.82 -15.87
C LYS A 32 8.02 -6.42 -15.69
N VAL A 33 7.10 -5.72 -15.04
CA VAL A 33 5.73 -6.17 -14.80
C VAL A 33 4.76 -5.48 -15.75
N ASP A 34 3.62 -6.11 -16.05
CA ASP A 34 2.58 -5.48 -16.88
C ASP A 34 1.68 -4.58 -16.05
N LEU A 35 1.49 -4.93 -14.79
CA LEU A 35 0.59 -4.28 -13.84
C LEU A 35 1.35 -3.95 -12.55
N PRO A 36 1.95 -2.76 -12.46
CA PRO A 36 2.57 -2.29 -11.22
C PRO A 36 1.56 -2.26 -10.08
N MET A 37 1.99 -2.73 -8.91
CA MET A 37 1.18 -2.76 -7.70
C MET A 37 2.00 -2.30 -6.50
N GLY A 38 1.43 -1.41 -5.70
CA GLY A 38 1.94 -1.02 -4.40
C GLY A 38 0.95 -1.40 -3.31
N GLU A 39 1.16 -0.91 -2.10
CA GLU A 39 0.24 -1.14 -0.99
C GLU A 39 0.03 0.11 -0.15
N PHE A 40 -1.13 0.20 0.50
CA PHE A 40 -1.40 1.20 1.51
C PHE A 40 -2.13 0.58 2.70
N TRP A 41 -1.81 1.10 3.87
CA TRP A 41 -2.20 0.50 5.14
C TRP A 41 -3.22 1.36 5.89
N LEU A 42 -4.14 0.68 6.56
CA LEU A 42 -5.11 1.27 7.46
C LEU A 42 -4.57 1.22 8.90
N ASN A 43 -4.74 2.30 9.65
CA ASN A 43 -4.37 2.39 11.07
C ASN A 43 -2.92 1.99 11.41
N SER A 44 -2.02 2.10 10.45
CA SER A 44 -0.62 1.75 10.65
C SER A 44 0.30 2.89 10.21
N PRO A 45 0.65 3.81 11.11
CA PRO A 45 1.50 4.95 10.78
C PRO A 45 2.93 4.56 10.39
N THR A 46 3.35 3.36 10.72
CA THR A 46 4.68 2.84 10.38
C THR A 46 4.72 2.15 9.02
N HIS A 47 3.62 1.52 8.61
CA HIS A 47 3.52 0.77 7.35
C HIS A 47 2.84 1.56 6.24
N ASP A 48 1.96 2.51 6.55
CA ASP A 48 1.32 3.34 5.54
C ASP A 48 2.30 4.38 4.99
N LYS A 49 3.05 3.99 4.01
CA LYS A 49 4.11 4.80 3.39
C LYS A 49 3.71 5.21 1.98
N PRO A 50 3.46 6.50 1.73
CA PRO A 50 3.16 6.97 0.38
C PRO A 50 4.18 6.55 -0.68
N ASN A 51 5.43 6.33 -0.28
CA ASN A 51 6.49 5.91 -1.20
C ASN A 51 6.25 4.54 -1.82
N ASP A 52 5.58 3.63 -1.14
CA ASP A 52 5.24 2.33 -1.69
C ASP A 52 4.32 2.50 -2.90
N MET A 53 3.37 3.42 -2.78
CA MET A 53 2.51 3.79 -3.90
C MET A 53 3.24 4.59 -4.97
N LEU A 54 4.09 5.54 -4.58
CA LEU A 54 4.81 6.41 -5.51
C LEU A 54 5.80 5.65 -6.39
N ASP A 55 6.43 4.60 -5.91
CA ASP A 55 7.28 3.73 -6.73
C ASP A 55 6.47 3.05 -7.84
N ALA A 56 5.30 2.51 -7.50
CA ALA A 56 4.42 1.88 -8.48
C ALA A 56 3.86 2.89 -9.49
N ILE A 57 3.43 4.07 -9.01
CA ILE A 57 2.90 5.15 -9.84
C ILE A 57 3.97 5.68 -10.79
N SER A 58 5.15 6.01 -10.27
CA SER A 58 6.26 6.53 -11.07
C SER A 58 6.73 5.50 -12.11
N GLY A 59 6.87 4.25 -11.69
CA GLY A 59 7.23 3.16 -12.59
C GLY A 59 6.19 2.97 -13.70
N ALA A 60 4.91 3.03 -13.36
CA ALA A 60 3.84 2.95 -14.37
C ALA A 60 3.92 4.11 -15.37
N HIS A 61 4.05 5.33 -14.89
CA HIS A 61 4.10 6.53 -15.75
C HIS A 61 5.31 6.53 -16.67
N ILE A 62 6.52 6.25 -16.13
CA ILE A 62 7.77 6.22 -16.89
C ILE A 62 7.73 5.16 -17.99
N TYR A 63 7.16 4.00 -17.70
CA TYR A 63 7.10 2.87 -18.65
C TYR A 63 5.79 2.78 -19.44
N GLY A 64 4.94 3.82 -19.41
CA GLY A 64 3.73 3.93 -20.21
C GLY A 64 2.64 2.93 -19.86
N LYS A 65 2.51 2.56 -18.59
CA LYS A 65 1.50 1.63 -18.10
C LYS A 65 0.35 2.41 -17.48
N ASN A 66 -0.88 2.11 -17.93
CA ASN A 66 -2.05 2.86 -17.52
C ASN A 66 -2.73 2.32 -16.26
N ILE A 67 -2.59 1.03 -15.96
CA ILE A 67 -3.21 0.42 -14.79
C ILE A 67 -2.21 0.36 -13.66
N ILE A 68 -2.54 1.01 -12.56
CA ILE A 68 -1.72 1.12 -11.36
C ILE A 68 -2.52 0.55 -10.19
N GLN A 69 -2.07 -0.59 -9.71
CA GLN A 69 -2.76 -1.36 -8.69
C GLN A 69 -2.30 -0.96 -7.29
N ALA A 70 -3.14 -1.25 -6.31
CA ALA A 70 -2.77 -1.21 -4.91
C ALA A 70 -3.45 -2.34 -4.14
N GLU A 71 -2.67 -3.06 -3.34
CA GLU A 71 -3.20 -3.74 -2.18
C GLU A 71 -3.66 -2.66 -1.20
N GLY A 72 -4.90 -2.71 -0.76
CA GLY A 72 -5.45 -1.63 0.04
C GLY A 72 -6.15 -2.08 1.30
N PHE A 73 -6.04 -1.22 2.30
CA PHE A 73 -6.62 -1.40 3.62
C PHE A 73 -5.99 -2.55 4.42
N THR A 74 -4.75 -2.89 4.13
CA THR A 74 -3.99 -3.79 4.97
C THR A 74 -3.90 -3.20 6.37
N GLU A 75 -4.16 -4.00 7.37
CA GLU A 75 -4.19 -3.61 8.77
C GLU A 75 -3.62 -4.72 9.64
N ILE A 76 -2.99 -4.35 10.75
CA ILE A 76 -2.57 -5.28 11.78
C ILE A 76 -3.52 -5.12 12.97
N ARG A 77 -4.03 -6.22 13.47
CA ARG A 77 -4.99 -6.27 14.60
C ARG A 77 -6.35 -5.69 14.28
N GLY A 78 -6.88 -5.96 13.10
CA GLY A 78 -8.27 -5.66 12.78
C GLY A 78 -9.23 -6.18 13.85
N VAL A 79 -10.23 -5.38 14.21
CA VAL A 79 -11.17 -5.65 15.31
C VAL A 79 -12.62 -5.53 14.89
N TRP A 80 -12.91 -5.53 13.60
CA TRP A 80 -14.26 -5.42 13.01
C TRP A 80 -14.91 -4.03 13.18
N ASP A 81 -14.16 -3.00 13.43
CA ASP A 81 -14.66 -1.63 13.60
C ASP A 81 -14.50 -0.75 12.35
N GLU A 82 -13.90 -1.28 11.30
CA GLU A 82 -13.71 -0.57 10.03
C GLU A 82 -15.06 -0.39 9.31
N ASP A 83 -15.26 0.80 8.79
CA ASP A 83 -16.43 1.14 7.98
C ASP A 83 -16.07 1.98 6.74
N PRO A 84 -16.98 2.10 5.77
CA PRO A 84 -16.73 2.87 4.56
C PRO A 84 -16.38 4.34 4.79
N ALA A 85 -16.84 4.96 5.87
CA ALA A 85 -16.52 6.36 6.18
C ALA A 85 -15.07 6.51 6.63
N MET A 86 -14.54 5.52 7.35
CA MET A 86 -13.12 5.43 7.71
C MET A 86 -12.24 5.11 6.48
N LEU A 87 -12.67 4.18 5.64
CA LEU A 87 -11.89 3.69 4.50
C LEU A 87 -11.78 4.72 3.37
N LYS A 88 -12.85 5.47 3.11
CA LYS A 88 -12.95 6.36 1.97
C LYS A 88 -11.85 7.45 1.91
N PRO A 89 -11.55 8.20 2.98
CA PRO A 89 -10.53 9.24 2.94
C PRO A 89 -9.14 8.70 2.60
N LEU A 90 -8.80 7.52 3.12
CA LEU A 90 -7.55 6.84 2.83
C LEU A 90 -7.47 6.44 1.35
N LEU A 91 -8.54 5.87 0.83
CA LEU A 91 -8.62 5.52 -0.59
C LEU A 91 -8.54 6.74 -1.50
N ASP A 92 -9.28 7.80 -1.20
CA ASP A 92 -9.28 9.03 -1.97
C ASP A 92 -7.88 9.68 -2.01
N ARG A 93 -7.15 9.64 -0.90
CA ARG A 93 -5.75 10.06 -0.86
C ARG A 93 -4.90 9.27 -1.86
N ASN A 94 -5.06 7.96 -1.90
CA ASN A 94 -4.29 7.11 -2.79
C ASN A 94 -4.73 7.26 -4.26
N TYR A 95 -6.00 7.51 -4.53
CA TYR A 95 -6.46 7.92 -5.86
C TYR A 95 -5.83 9.24 -6.30
N ALA A 96 -5.75 10.22 -5.40
CA ALA A 96 -5.11 11.50 -5.69
C ALA A 96 -3.59 11.36 -5.93
N LEU A 97 -2.93 10.37 -5.36
CA LEU A 97 -1.55 10.04 -5.66
C LEU A 97 -1.39 9.43 -7.06
N GLY A 98 -2.37 8.69 -7.56
CA GLY A 98 -2.35 8.16 -8.92
C GLY A 98 -2.69 6.69 -9.08
N ILE A 99 -3.06 5.95 -8.02
CA ILE A 99 -3.57 4.60 -8.21
C ILE A 99 -4.93 4.62 -8.90
N ASN A 100 -5.26 3.55 -9.61
CA ASN A 100 -6.54 3.44 -10.30
C ASN A 100 -7.14 2.03 -10.29
N LYS A 101 -6.59 1.12 -9.49
CA LYS A 101 -7.14 -0.23 -9.32
C LYS A 101 -6.84 -0.77 -7.93
N LEU A 102 -7.88 -0.86 -7.12
CA LEU A 102 -7.82 -1.37 -5.75
C LEU A 102 -7.99 -2.89 -5.69
N PHE A 103 -7.22 -3.52 -4.83
CA PHE A 103 -7.45 -4.86 -4.31
C PHE A 103 -7.66 -4.77 -2.81
N PHE A 104 -8.80 -5.25 -2.33
CA PHE A 104 -9.05 -5.29 -0.91
C PHE A 104 -8.16 -6.34 -0.22
N HIS A 105 -7.46 -5.93 0.78
CA HIS A 105 -6.77 -6.84 1.68
C HIS A 105 -7.48 -6.83 3.05
N VAL A 106 -8.37 -7.85 3.35
CA VAL A 106 -8.44 -9.08 2.60
C VAL A 106 -9.88 -9.65 2.60
N TYR A 107 -10.20 -10.39 1.56
CA TYR A 107 -11.36 -11.28 1.53
C TYR A 107 -10.89 -12.72 1.78
N THR A 108 -11.15 -13.22 2.98
CA THR A 108 -10.78 -14.59 3.35
C THR A 108 -11.87 -15.57 2.92
N HIS A 109 -11.48 -16.68 2.30
CA HIS A 109 -12.41 -17.74 1.95
C HIS A 109 -13.11 -18.30 3.19
N ASN A 110 -14.42 -18.21 3.22
CA ASN A 110 -15.24 -18.60 4.36
C ASN A 110 -16.39 -19.53 3.92
N PRO A 111 -16.12 -20.84 3.81
CA PRO A 111 -17.06 -21.79 3.24
C PRO A 111 -18.22 -22.16 4.17
N TRP A 112 -18.05 -22.03 5.48
CA TRP A 112 -19.06 -22.47 6.45
C TRP A 112 -19.97 -21.31 6.86
N MET A 113 -21.26 -21.46 6.52
CA MET A 113 -22.27 -20.42 6.80
C MET A 113 -22.70 -20.35 8.27
N ASN A 114 -22.47 -21.42 9.02
CA ASN A 114 -22.91 -21.58 10.42
C ASN A 114 -21.80 -21.34 11.46
N HIS A 115 -20.61 -20.90 11.03
CA HIS A 115 -19.49 -20.59 11.91
C HIS A 115 -19.15 -19.12 11.80
N ARG A 116 -19.77 -18.30 12.63
CA ARG A 116 -19.55 -16.86 12.71
C ARG A 116 -18.48 -16.50 13.76
N PRO A 117 -17.69 -15.49 13.53
CA PRO A 117 -17.62 -14.59 12.37
C PRO A 117 -16.91 -15.21 11.15
N GLY A 118 -16.59 -16.50 11.19
CA GLY A 118 -15.94 -17.20 10.12
C GLY A 118 -14.42 -17.12 10.15
N MET A 119 -13.80 -17.32 9.01
CA MET A 119 -12.35 -17.31 8.89
C MET A 119 -11.84 -15.90 8.63
N THR A 120 -10.72 -15.58 9.26
CA THR A 120 -9.97 -14.34 9.06
C THR A 120 -8.51 -14.67 8.76
N LEU A 121 -7.72 -13.68 8.38
CA LEU A 121 -6.28 -13.83 8.22
C LEU A 121 -5.57 -13.42 9.53
N ASP A 122 -5.95 -14.04 10.63
CA ASP A 122 -5.32 -13.88 11.96
C ASP A 122 -5.13 -12.40 12.40
N GLY A 123 -6.13 -11.56 12.15
CA GLY A 123 -6.06 -10.13 12.47
C GLY A 123 -5.24 -9.28 11.49
N ILE A 124 -4.84 -9.85 10.37
CA ILE A 124 -4.20 -9.10 9.28
C ILE A 124 -5.24 -8.73 8.24
N GLY A 125 -5.23 -7.45 7.84
CA GLY A 125 -6.11 -6.93 6.81
C GLY A 125 -7.52 -6.61 7.28
N LEU A 126 -8.22 -5.87 6.45
CA LEU A 126 -9.64 -5.52 6.60
C LEU A 126 -10.51 -6.78 6.55
N PHE A 127 -11.48 -6.88 7.43
CA PHE A 127 -12.46 -7.98 7.38
C PHE A 127 -13.54 -7.71 6.33
N PHE A 128 -13.16 -7.74 5.06
CA PHE A 128 -14.08 -7.53 3.95
C PHE A 128 -14.78 -8.85 3.59
N GLN A 129 -15.85 -9.15 4.32
CA GLN A 129 -16.58 -10.41 4.17
C GLN A 129 -18.03 -10.28 4.63
N ARG A 130 -18.85 -11.30 4.32
CA ARG A 130 -20.32 -11.30 4.55
C ARG A 130 -20.76 -11.16 6.00
N ASP A 131 -19.90 -11.43 6.97
CA ASP A 131 -20.21 -11.27 8.38
C ASP A 131 -19.85 -9.88 8.93
N GLN A 132 -19.28 -9.00 8.10
CA GLN A 132 -19.08 -7.59 8.42
C GLN A 132 -20.42 -6.86 8.51
N THR A 133 -20.56 -5.96 9.49
CA THR A 133 -21.82 -5.29 9.81
C THR A 133 -22.39 -4.46 8.67
N TRP A 134 -21.56 -3.91 7.80
CA TRP A 134 -21.95 -3.09 6.66
C TRP A 134 -21.87 -3.84 5.30
N TRP A 135 -21.80 -5.16 5.32
CA TRP A 135 -21.63 -5.95 4.09
C TRP A 135 -22.73 -5.69 3.05
N GLU A 136 -23.98 -5.70 3.47
CA GLU A 136 -25.13 -5.50 2.57
C GLU A 136 -25.13 -4.07 1.97
N GLU A 137 -24.89 -3.06 2.80
CA GLU A 137 -24.81 -1.66 2.39
C GLU A 137 -23.50 -1.34 1.67
N GLY A 138 -22.49 -2.15 1.85
CA GLY A 138 -21.15 -2.01 1.27
C GLY A 138 -21.13 -1.95 -0.25
N LYS A 139 -22.20 -2.43 -0.91
CA LYS A 139 -22.39 -2.26 -2.34
C LYS A 139 -22.25 -0.81 -2.79
N SER A 140 -22.76 0.14 -2.02
CA SER A 140 -22.68 1.57 -2.36
C SER A 140 -21.24 2.07 -2.38
N PHE A 141 -20.41 1.57 -1.48
CA PHE A 141 -18.98 1.87 -1.44
C PHE A 141 -18.23 1.24 -2.63
N VAL A 142 -18.53 -0.01 -2.96
CA VAL A 142 -17.97 -0.68 -4.14
C VAL A 142 -18.39 0.03 -5.44
N ASP A 143 -19.63 0.48 -5.54
CA ASP A 143 -20.11 1.27 -6.68
C ASP A 143 -19.37 2.61 -6.79
N TYR A 144 -19.08 3.27 -5.67
CA TYR A 144 -18.23 4.46 -5.64
C TYR A 144 -16.83 4.17 -6.18
N ILE A 145 -16.19 3.12 -5.66
CA ILE A 145 -14.86 2.66 -6.11
C ILE A 145 -14.86 2.40 -7.61
N THR A 146 -15.84 1.67 -8.10
CA THR A 146 -15.98 1.32 -9.52
C THR A 146 -16.07 2.56 -10.41
N ARG A 147 -16.89 3.54 -10.03
CA ARG A 147 -17.03 4.80 -10.78
C ARG A 147 -15.72 5.60 -10.77
N CYS A 148 -15.06 5.73 -9.62
CA CYS A 148 -13.77 6.41 -9.54
C CYS A 148 -12.73 5.74 -10.43
N GLN A 149 -12.59 4.43 -10.34
CA GLN A 149 -11.61 3.70 -11.13
C GLN A 149 -11.90 3.75 -12.63
N THR A 150 -13.16 3.74 -13.04
CA THR A 150 -13.54 3.91 -14.45
C THR A 150 -13.03 5.25 -15.00
N LEU A 151 -13.20 6.33 -14.24
CA LEU A 151 -12.72 7.66 -14.65
C LEU A 151 -11.19 7.75 -14.61
N LEU A 152 -10.57 7.25 -13.54
CA LEU A 152 -9.11 7.31 -13.37
C LEU A 152 -8.33 6.45 -14.38
N GLN A 153 -8.95 5.42 -14.93
CA GLN A 153 -8.35 4.57 -15.97
C GLN A 153 -8.58 5.09 -17.39
N TYR A 154 -9.43 6.10 -17.56
CA TYR A 154 -9.83 6.59 -18.89
C TYR A 154 -8.73 7.33 -19.63
N GLY A 155 -7.87 8.06 -18.92
CA GLY A 155 -6.85 8.92 -19.52
C GLY A 155 -5.43 8.37 -19.38
N HIS A 156 -4.49 9.24 -19.69
CA HIS A 156 -3.06 9.02 -19.44
C HIS A 156 -2.53 10.14 -18.54
N PRO A 157 -1.54 9.85 -17.71
CA PRO A 157 -0.91 10.88 -16.88
C PRO A 157 -0.16 11.88 -17.77
N VAL A 158 -0.20 13.14 -17.38
CA VAL A 158 0.57 14.22 -18.01
C VAL A 158 1.53 14.74 -16.95
N ALA A 159 2.83 14.68 -17.21
CA ALA A 159 3.87 15.17 -16.33
C ALA A 159 4.90 15.98 -17.14
N ASP A 160 5.16 17.20 -16.70
CA ASP A 160 6.10 18.12 -17.36
C ASP A 160 7.51 18.04 -16.74
N ILE A 161 7.63 17.45 -15.56
CA ILE A 161 8.89 17.41 -14.79
C ILE A 161 9.21 15.96 -14.42
N ALA A 162 10.42 15.55 -14.75
CA ALA A 162 11.01 14.31 -14.24
C ALA A 162 12.01 14.63 -13.14
N VAL A 163 11.93 13.92 -12.02
CA VAL A 163 12.86 14.06 -10.90
C VAL A 163 13.78 12.84 -10.89
N PHE A 164 15.08 13.09 -11.02
CA PHE A 164 16.07 12.04 -10.85
C PHE A 164 16.38 11.86 -9.35
N THR A 165 16.20 10.65 -8.86
CA THR A 165 16.34 10.32 -7.42
C THR A 165 17.67 9.64 -7.08
N GLY A 166 18.57 9.50 -8.06
CA GLY A 166 19.87 8.87 -7.90
C GLY A 166 19.89 7.39 -8.33
N GLU A 167 21.07 6.81 -8.30
CA GLU A 167 21.31 5.40 -8.69
C GLU A 167 21.70 4.51 -7.50
N GLU A 168 21.74 5.06 -6.31
CA GLU A 168 22.08 4.32 -5.10
C GLU A 168 20.92 3.42 -4.64
N MET A 169 21.23 2.32 -4.02
CA MET A 169 20.26 1.40 -3.45
C MET A 169 20.08 1.68 -1.95
N PRO A 170 18.84 1.77 -1.47
CA PRO A 170 17.58 1.83 -2.20
C PRO A 170 17.43 3.15 -2.95
N ARG A 171 17.00 3.12 -4.20
CA ARG A 171 16.85 4.28 -5.09
C ARG A 171 15.60 5.07 -4.75
N ARG A 172 15.63 5.73 -3.62
CA ARG A 172 14.48 6.48 -3.13
C ARG A 172 14.87 7.90 -2.83
N SER A 173 13.99 8.81 -3.13
CA SER A 173 14.06 10.15 -2.56
C SER A 173 14.03 10.05 -1.04
N ILE A 174 14.68 11.00 -0.38
CA ILE A 174 14.58 11.11 1.08
C ILE A 174 13.10 11.25 1.43
N LEU A 175 12.62 10.36 2.30
CA LEU A 175 11.25 10.41 2.81
C LEU A 175 10.97 11.76 3.46
N PRO A 176 9.78 12.34 3.29
CA PRO A 176 9.40 13.56 3.98
C PRO A 176 9.67 13.49 5.49
N GLU A 177 9.42 12.36 6.10
CA GLU A 177 9.68 12.10 7.52
C GLU A 177 11.17 12.21 7.87
N ARG A 178 12.06 11.78 7.01
CA ARG A 178 13.51 11.96 7.21
C ARG A 178 13.94 13.42 7.08
N LEU A 179 13.30 14.17 6.21
CA LEU A 179 13.54 15.60 6.10
C LEU A 179 13.12 16.36 7.37
N VAL A 180 12.11 15.91 8.09
CA VAL A 180 11.65 16.52 9.33
C VAL A 180 12.78 16.68 10.33
N SER A 181 13.61 15.64 10.51
CA SER A 181 14.75 15.68 11.45
C SER A 181 15.86 16.65 11.03
N MET A 182 15.90 17.04 9.75
CA MET A 182 16.90 17.95 9.18
C MET A 182 16.43 19.41 9.15
N LEU A 183 15.14 19.65 9.29
CA LEU A 183 14.52 20.97 9.12
C LEU A 183 13.66 21.37 10.34
N PRO A 184 14.27 21.48 11.55
CA PRO A 184 13.52 21.72 12.79
C PRO A 184 12.75 23.05 12.79
N GLY A 185 13.25 24.07 12.10
CA GLY A 185 12.59 25.35 12.00
C GLY A 185 11.29 25.34 11.19
N ILE A 186 11.05 24.28 10.40
CA ILE A 186 9.85 24.13 9.57
C ILE A 186 8.79 23.28 10.28
N TYR A 187 9.21 22.19 10.94
CA TYR A 187 8.30 21.17 11.44
C TYR A 187 7.99 21.26 12.94
N GLY A 188 8.74 22.07 13.68
CA GLY A 188 8.61 22.20 15.13
C GLY A 188 9.37 21.14 15.92
N ALA A 189 9.67 21.43 17.17
CA ALA A 189 10.58 20.61 18.00
C ALA A 189 10.00 19.21 18.31
N GLU A 190 8.71 19.14 18.62
CA GLU A 190 8.05 17.88 18.97
C GLU A 190 8.05 16.88 17.79
N ARG A 191 7.71 17.35 16.61
CA ARG A 191 7.73 16.52 15.40
C ARG A 191 9.15 16.07 15.05
N VAL A 192 10.13 16.96 15.17
CA VAL A 192 11.54 16.66 14.93
C VAL A 192 12.05 15.58 15.88
N GLU A 193 11.71 15.70 17.16
CA GLU A 193 12.15 14.71 18.17
C GLU A 193 11.48 13.35 17.94
N SER A 194 10.20 13.32 17.63
CA SER A 194 9.48 12.10 17.25
C SER A 194 10.15 11.38 16.08
N GLU A 195 10.48 12.11 15.01
CA GLU A 195 11.17 11.55 13.84
C GLU A 195 12.61 11.11 14.12
N ARG A 196 13.32 11.82 15.00
CA ARG A 196 14.67 11.39 15.45
C ARG A 196 14.62 10.05 16.18
N ILE A 197 13.66 9.88 17.08
CA ILE A 197 13.47 8.62 17.81
C ILE A 197 13.13 7.50 16.83
N ARG A 198 12.21 7.75 15.91
CA ARG A 198 11.83 6.79 14.87
C ARG A 198 13.02 6.36 14.02
N LEU A 199 13.79 7.32 13.50
CA LEU A 199 14.96 7.04 12.66
C LEU A 199 16.08 6.33 13.43
N ALA A 200 16.26 6.63 14.72
CA ALA A 200 17.24 5.95 15.54
C ALA A 200 16.90 4.46 15.76
N ASN A 201 15.62 4.10 15.67
CA ASN A 201 15.14 2.73 15.78
C ASN A 201 15.01 2.03 14.41
N GLU A 202 15.21 2.75 13.32
CA GLU A 202 15.10 2.19 11.97
C GLU A 202 16.16 1.09 11.76
N GLY A 203 15.70 -0.08 11.32
CA GLY A 203 16.59 -1.25 11.16
C GLY A 203 16.92 -2.01 12.45
N GLN A 204 16.44 -1.54 13.60
CA GLN A 204 16.56 -2.31 14.84
C GLN A 204 15.47 -3.40 14.89
N PRO A 205 15.80 -4.58 15.40
CA PRO A 205 14.79 -5.61 15.61
C PRO A 205 13.73 -5.10 16.59
N THR A 206 12.48 -5.34 16.28
CA THR A 206 11.35 -4.98 17.15
C THR A 206 11.54 -5.65 18.52
N ARG A 207 11.69 -4.86 19.55
CA ARG A 207 12.03 -5.38 20.88
C ARG A 207 10.84 -5.98 21.60
N VAL A 208 9.64 -5.51 21.29
CA VAL A 208 8.41 -5.97 21.94
C VAL A 208 7.34 -6.08 20.87
N ARG A 209 7.08 -7.30 20.43
CA ARG A 209 5.89 -7.59 19.66
C ARG A 209 4.78 -7.96 20.62
N PRO A 210 3.58 -7.39 20.46
CA PRO A 210 2.43 -7.87 21.23
C PRO A 210 2.23 -9.36 20.99
N VAL A 211 1.87 -10.05 22.05
CA VAL A 211 1.55 -11.48 21.98
C VAL A 211 0.42 -11.69 20.99
N GLY A 212 0.61 -12.55 20.01
CA GLY A 212 -0.39 -12.88 18.99
C GLY A 212 -0.19 -12.22 17.62
N VAL A 213 0.78 -11.32 17.47
CA VAL A 213 1.15 -10.80 16.14
C VAL A 213 2.27 -11.67 15.56
N THR A 214 1.93 -12.47 14.59
CA THR A 214 2.83 -13.49 14.02
C THR A 214 3.25 -13.16 12.59
N HIS A 215 3.18 -11.92 12.16
CA HIS A 215 3.60 -11.61 10.82
C HIS A 215 5.06 -11.20 10.76
N SER A 216 5.66 -11.54 9.67
CA SER A 216 7.03 -11.18 9.33
C SER A 216 7.09 -10.27 8.11
N ALA A 217 5.96 -9.71 7.75
CA ALA A 217 5.80 -9.10 6.44
C ALA A 217 6.79 -7.96 6.18
N ASN A 218 7.16 -7.25 7.21
CA ASN A 218 8.05 -6.11 7.08
C ASN A 218 9.23 -6.18 8.04
N MET A 219 10.11 -7.14 7.81
CA MET A 219 11.30 -7.29 8.66
C MET A 219 12.24 -6.07 8.63
N ALA A 220 12.18 -5.28 7.58
CA ALA A 220 12.95 -4.04 7.45
C ALA A 220 12.21 -2.80 7.99
N ASP A 221 10.98 -2.96 8.45
CA ASP A 221 10.21 -1.89 9.04
C ASP A 221 10.23 -2.02 10.57
N PRO A 222 11.01 -1.21 11.28
CA PRO A 222 11.01 -1.25 12.74
C PRO A 222 9.69 -0.68 13.24
N GLU A 223 8.93 -1.45 13.95
CA GLU A 223 7.78 -0.99 14.70
C GLU A 223 8.22 -0.27 15.99
#